data_573c0a5278b6258469bc280271702b90
#
_entry.id   573c0a5278b6258469bc280271702b90
#
_cell.length_a   1.000
_cell.length_b   1.000
_cell.length_c   1.000
_cell.angle_alpha   90.00
_cell.angle_beta   90.00
_cell.angle_gamma   90.00
#
_symmetry.space_group_name_H-M   'P 1'
#
loop_
_entity.id
_entity.type
_entity.pdbx_description
1 polymer ?
#
loop_
_entity_poly.entity_id
_entity_poly.type
_entity_poly.pdbx_seq_one_letter_code
_entity_poly.pdbx_strand_id
1 'polypeptide(L)'
;MWRAGGSYTRVAMSIRKFCSVLFCLGLSVNSALFAQRGFVHTSGANVVDGSGKTIMLRGTNLGNWLEPEGYMFHFDGGPQSPSEIEALTRELIGPSKSEAFWKQWRETYITQADIDRIAKMGFNSVRVPFHWKFFATDNAEGFRYIDQLVQWARKDHIYIVLDLHCAPGGQTGTNIDDSEGYPWLYTDTEAQARTVEVWRRIAKHYANESIVLGYDLLNEPIPHFPQLQRYNKDLEPLFKRLVAAVREVDKNHIVILGGAQWDSNFKVFGQPFDKNVMYTFHKYWTATDVSVIQEYLDFRDKYHVPIWLGESGENKDEWIAAFTKTLEDNHVGWCFWPYKKMDANSSPVTFDRPEHWDAVVKLAAMAPGTGNAEKRIAARPSPEEAQATFDDLLKKVQFSSERVNDGYLRALGLKPQ
;
A
#
# COMPACT_ATOMS: atom_id res chain seq x y z
N MET A 1 39.58 71.62 -54.45
CA MET A 1 38.60 72.76 -54.42
C MET A 1 37.31 72.30 -53.78
N TRP A 2 37.04 72.82 -52.61
CA TRP A 2 35.76 73.25 -52.04
C TRP A 2 34.55 72.33 -52.27
N ARG A 3 33.70 71.98 -51.34
CA ARG A 3 33.17 72.26 -49.98
C ARG A 3 31.99 71.29 -49.84
N ALA A 4 31.83 70.62 -48.79
CA ALA A 4 31.15 70.89 -47.50
C ALA A 4 29.62 70.76 -47.51
N GLY A 5 29.17 70.06 -46.57
CA GLY A 5 27.96 70.20 -45.74
C GLY A 5 27.01 69.10 -45.94
N GLY A 6 26.50 68.51 -44.99
CA GLY A 6 26.26 68.67 -43.59
C GLY A 6 25.14 67.76 -43.18
N SER A 7 25.34 67.13 -42.10
CA SER A 7 24.49 66.34 -41.22
C SER A 7 22.97 66.58 -41.31
N TYR A 8 22.21 65.52 -41.12
CA TYR A 8 21.20 65.44 -40.03
C TYR A 8 20.88 63.99 -39.65
N THR A 9 21.35 63.61 -38.52
CA THR A 9 20.93 62.48 -37.72
C THR A 9 19.49 62.62 -37.29
N ARG A 10 18.66 61.58 -37.40
CA ARG A 10 17.54 61.33 -36.47
C ARG A 10 17.34 59.83 -36.27
N VAL A 11 17.70 59.47 -35.13
CA VAL A 11 17.22 58.52 -34.12
C VAL A 11 15.82 57.91 -34.47
N ALA A 12 15.81 56.64 -34.77
CA ALA A 12 14.67 55.74 -34.58
C ALA A 12 15.10 54.64 -33.63
N MET A 13 15.00 54.95 -32.36
CA MET A 13 15.27 53.99 -31.27
C MET A 13 13.99 53.22 -30.94
N SER A 14 14.01 51.94 -31.22
CA SER A 14 13.65 50.89 -30.28
C SER A 14 12.26 50.89 -29.62
N ILE A 15 11.29 50.20 -30.22
CA ILE A 15 10.09 49.67 -29.52
C ILE A 15 10.07 48.13 -29.52
N ARG A 16 11.14 47.43 -29.87
CA ARG A 16 11.16 45.94 -29.91
C ARG A 16 11.84 45.26 -28.73
N LYS A 17 12.27 45.95 -27.70
CA LYS A 17 12.98 45.33 -26.54
C LYS A 17 12.18 45.26 -25.25
N PHE A 18 10.93 45.73 -25.21
CA PHE A 18 10.13 45.72 -23.96
C PHE A 18 9.12 44.57 -23.83
N CYS A 19 8.83 43.86 -24.92
CA CYS A 19 7.87 42.71 -24.84
C CYS A 19 8.53 41.36 -24.54
N SER A 20 9.86 41.22 -24.62
CA SER A 20 10.53 39.94 -24.39
C SER A 20 10.90 39.67 -22.92
N VAL A 21 10.86 40.70 -22.06
CA VAL A 21 11.23 40.53 -20.63
C VAL A 21 10.01 40.18 -19.76
N LEU A 22 8.79 40.53 -20.17
CA LEU A 22 7.57 40.19 -19.42
C LEU A 22 7.09 38.75 -19.66
N PHE A 23 7.49 38.11 -20.77
CA PHE A 23 7.07 36.70 -21.05
C PHE A 23 7.93 35.67 -20.37
N CYS A 24 9.17 36.02 -19.98
CA CYS A 24 10.05 35.11 -19.21
C CYS A 24 9.78 35.12 -17.70
N LEU A 25 9.15 36.17 -17.15
CA LEU A 25 8.80 36.23 -15.73
C LEU A 25 7.51 35.47 -15.38
N GLY A 26 6.60 35.30 -16.36
CA GLY A 26 5.35 34.54 -16.17
C GLY A 26 5.55 33.01 -16.13
N LEU A 27 6.56 32.48 -16.80
CA LEU A 27 6.86 31.05 -16.85
C LEU A 27 7.70 30.58 -15.64
N SER A 28 8.46 31.48 -15.03
CA SER A 28 9.28 31.16 -13.84
C SER A 28 8.46 31.09 -12.55
N VAL A 29 7.33 31.79 -12.48
CA VAL A 29 6.48 31.80 -11.26
C VAL A 29 5.64 30.53 -11.17
N ASN A 30 5.19 29.94 -12.30
CA ASN A 30 4.48 28.67 -12.29
C ASN A 30 5.38 27.47 -11.98
N SER A 31 6.64 27.49 -12.40
CA SER A 31 7.59 26.43 -12.07
C SER A 31 8.02 26.45 -10.59
N ALA A 32 8.06 27.61 -9.95
CA ALA A 32 8.36 27.74 -8.53
C ALA A 32 7.23 27.28 -7.60
N LEU A 33 5.96 27.39 -8.04
CA LEU A 33 4.80 26.90 -7.29
C LEU A 33 4.67 25.36 -7.29
N PHE A 34 5.20 24.68 -8.31
CA PHE A 34 5.30 23.20 -8.32
C PHE A 34 6.51 22.66 -7.56
N ALA A 35 7.58 23.45 -7.40
CA ALA A 35 8.79 23.07 -6.69
C ALA A 35 8.66 23.18 -5.15
N GLN A 36 7.55 23.67 -4.62
CA GLN A 36 7.40 24.00 -3.20
C GLN A 36 6.51 23.02 -2.41
N ARG A 37 6.11 21.86 -2.98
CA ARG A 37 5.54 20.77 -2.19
C ARG A 37 6.70 19.88 -1.72
N GLY A 38 7.28 20.24 -0.58
CA GLY A 38 8.25 19.41 0.11
C GLY A 38 7.66 18.07 0.54
N PHE A 39 8.50 17.16 1.00
CA PHE A 39 8.08 15.84 1.47
C PHE A 39 7.16 15.95 2.69
N VAL A 40 6.19 15.04 2.77
CA VAL A 40 5.46 14.79 4.01
C VAL A 40 6.47 14.31 5.05
N HIS A 41 6.35 14.82 6.27
CA HIS A 41 7.27 14.46 7.35
C HIS A 41 6.56 14.50 8.71
N THR A 42 7.23 13.98 9.74
CA THR A 42 6.71 14.00 11.11
C THR A 42 7.14 15.28 11.82
N SER A 43 6.21 15.87 12.60
CA SER A 43 6.47 17.04 13.43
C SER A 43 5.79 16.86 14.81
N GLY A 44 6.56 16.48 15.81
CA GLY A 44 5.99 16.02 17.07
C GLY A 44 5.03 14.84 16.83
N ALA A 45 3.86 14.89 17.43
CA ALA A 45 2.82 13.86 17.28
C ALA A 45 2.03 13.94 15.97
N ASN A 46 2.42 14.81 15.02
CA ASN A 46 1.67 15.06 13.80
C ASN A 46 2.44 14.60 12.55
N VAL A 47 1.68 14.22 11.52
CA VAL A 47 2.13 14.14 10.14
C VAL A 47 1.83 15.49 9.48
N VAL A 48 2.82 16.09 8.82
CA VAL A 48 2.67 17.40 8.17
C VAL A 48 3.13 17.35 6.72
N ASP A 49 2.50 18.18 5.87
CA ASP A 49 2.94 18.34 4.48
C ASP A 49 4.21 19.19 4.38
N GLY A 50 4.75 19.34 3.17
CA GLY A 50 5.95 20.12 2.92
C GLY A 50 5.83 21.62 3.26
N SER A 51 4.62 22.12 3.53
CA SER A 51 4.39 23.48 4.03
C SER A 51 4.34 23.56 5.57
N GLY A 52 4.38 22.41 6.26
CA GLY A 52 4.22 22.30 7.72
C GLY A 52 2.75 22.22 8.18
N LYS A 53 1.80 22.08 7.27
CA LYS A 53 0.38 21.92 7.62
C LYS A 53 0.11 20.47 8.03
N THR A 54 -0.56 20.27 9.16
CA THR A 54 -0.99 18.94 9.63
C THR A 54 -1.94 18.28 8.63
N ILE A 55 -1.68 17.00 8.36
CA ILE A 55 -2.48 16.14 7.51
C ILE A 55 -3.13 15.05 8.37
N MET A 56 -4.44 14.90 8.27
CA MET A 56 -5.15 13.71 8.71
C MET A 56 -5.17 12.71 7.54
N LEU A 57 -4.46 11.59 7.68
CA LEU A 57 -4.47 10.54 6.66
C LEU A 57 -5.79 9.77 6.72
N ARG A 58 -6.50 9.73 5.60
CA ARG A 58 -7.71 8.96 5.38
C ARG A 58 -7.48 8.06 4.18
N GLY A 59 -7.17 6.80 4.43
CA GLY A 59 -6.66 5.89 3.42
C GLY A 59 -7.48 4.62 3.24
N THR A 60 -7.14 3.91 2.18
CA THR A 60 -7.58 2.53 1.94
C THR A 60 -6.40 1.69 1.45
N ASN A 61 -6.42 0.40 1.79
CA ASN A 61 -5.38 -0.54 1.37
C ASN A 61 -5.69 -1.09 -0.02
N LEU A 62 -4.70 -1.10 -0.92
CA LEU A 62 -4.80 -1.75 -2.22
C LEU A 62 -4.51 -3.26 -2.11
N GLY A 63 -5.10 -3.91 -1.12
CA GLY A 63 -4.93 -5.34 -0.84
C GLY A 63 -5.39 -6.22 -2.01
N ASN A 64 -4.86 -7.42 -2.07
CA ASN A 64 -5.11 -8.40 -3.14
C ASN A 64 -4.55 -8.02 -4.53
N TRP A 65 -3.82 -6.92 -4.65
CA TRP A 65 -3.20 -6.49 -5.91
C TRP A 65 -1.82 -7.11 -6.14
N LEU A 66 -0.86 -6.81 -5.29
CA LEU A 66 0.52 -7.31 -5.35
C LEU A 66 0.83 -8.34 -4.25
N GLU A 67 -0.19 -8.67 -3.50
CA GLU A 67 -0.20 -9.65 -2.44
C GLU A 67 -1.62 -10.24 -2.35
N PRO A 68 -1.92 -11.38 -3.02
CA PRO A 68 -3.23 -12.01 -2.98
C PRO A 68 -3.41 -12.86 -1.72
N GLU A 69 -4.56 -12.71 -1.05
CA GLU A 69 -4.95 -13.46 0.13
C GLU A 69 -6.16 -14.37 -0.14
N GLY A 70 -6.08 -15.61 0.33
CA GLY A 70 -7.07 -16.64 0.00
C GLY A 70 -8.48 -16.33 0.46
N TYR A 71 -8.66 -15.74 1.64
CA TYR A 71 -9.99 -15.39 2.13
C TYR A 71 -10.71 -14.33 1.25
N MET A 72 -9.94 -13.45 0.57
CA MET A 72 -10.50 -12.48 -0.37
C MET A 72 -11.03 -13.13 -1.66
N PHE A 73 -10.66 -14.38 -1.92
CA PHE A 73 -11.19 -15.25 -2.97
C PHE A 73 -12.23 -16.25 -2.46
N HIS A 74 -12.60 -16.17 -1.18
CA HIS A 74 -13.48 -17.13 -0.49
C HIS A 74 -12.92 -18.55 -0.44
N PHE A 75 -11.60 -18.71 -0.34
CA PHE A 75 -10.94 -20.01 -0.20
C PHE A 75 -10.92 -20.47 1.27
N ASP A 76 -12.07 -20.54 1.91
CA ASP A 76 -12.20 -20.99 3.30
C ASP A 76 -11.64 -22.42 3.47
N GLY A 77 -10.59 -22.56 4.29
CA GLY A 77 -9.92 -23.84 4.50
C GLY A 77 -9.05 -24.32 3.33
N GLY A 78 -8.84 -23.49 2.31
CA GLY A 78 -7.99 -23.74 1.15
C GLY A 78 -6.69 -22.92 1.18
N PRO A 79 -6.08 -22.63 0.02
CA PRO A 79 -4.88 -21.83 -0.09
C PRO A 79 -5.13 -20.41 0.42
N GLN A 80 -4.25 -19.93 1.27
CA GLN A 80 -4.38 -18.63 1.90
C GLN A 80 -3.25 -17.68 1.51
N SER A 81 -2.06 -18.21 1.23
CA SER A 81 -0.89 -17.39 0.88
C SER A 81 -0.78 -17.17 -0.64
N PRO A 82 -0.04 -16.14 -1.08
CA PRO A 82 0.21 -15.89 -2.49
C PRO A 82 0.73 -17.10 -3.26
N SER A 83 1.73 -17.80 -2.72
CA SER A 83 2.31 -18.98 -3.38
C SER A 83 1.34 -20.15 -3.49
N GLU A 84 0.51 -20.38 -2.47
CA GLU A 84 -0.52 -21.42 -2.49
C GLU A 84 -1.61 -21.11 -3.50
N ILE A 85 -2.05 -19.84 -3.60
CA ILE A 85 -3.06 -19.37 -4.55
C ILE A 85 -2.53 -19.49 -5.98
N GLU A 86 -1.28 -19.09 -6.22
CA GLU A 86 -0.62 -19.28 -7.51
C GLU A 86 -0.48 -20.77 -7.87
N ALA A 87 -0.19 -21.65 -6.88
CA ALA A 87 -0.11 -23.09 -7.09
C ALA A 87 -1.48 -23.67 -7.49
N LEU A 88 -2.57 -23.26 -6.84
CA LEU A 88 -3.94 -23.65 -7.23
C LEU A 88 -4.26 -23.17 -8.64
N THR A 89 -3.90 -21.96 -8.99
CA THR A 89 -4.12 -21.42 -10.34
C THR A 89 -3.35 -22.25 -11.38
N ARG A 90 -2.08 -22.58 -11.13
CA ARG A 90 -1.30 -23.48 -12.00
C ARG A 90 -1.90 -24.87 -12.11
N GLU A 91 -2.41 -25.42 -11.02
CA GLU A 91 -3.13 -26.70 -11.03
C GLU A 91 -4.36 -26.65 -11.95
N LEU A 92 -5.13 -25.55 -11.91
CA LEU A 92 -6.40 -25.43 -12.62
C LEU A 92 -6.25 -25.11 -14.10
N ILE A 93 -5.40 -24.18 -14.49
CA ILE A 93 -5.31 -23.68 -15.88
C ILE A 93 -3.95 -23.94 -16.54
N GLY A 94 -3.02 -24.57 -15.83
CA GLY A 94 -1.67 -24.88 -16.31
C GLY A 94 -0.69 -23.71 -16.16
N PRO A 95 0.63 -24.00 -16.17
CA PRO A 95 1.66 -23.02 -15.81
C PRO A 95 1.64 -21.74 -16.65
N SER A 96 1.66 -21.86 -17.98
CA SER A 96 1.74 -20.70 -18.87
C SER A 96 0.50 -19.80 -18.81
N LYS A 97 -0.69 -20.40 -18.67
CA LYS A 97 -1.94 -19.63 -18.53
C LYS A 97 -2.06 -18.97 -17.18
N SER A 98 -1.58 -19.63 -16.13
CA SER A 98 -1.51 -19.06 -14.77
C SER A 98 -0.58 -17.83 -14.74
N GLU A 99 0.60 -17.90 -15.38
CA GLU A 99 1.50 -16.75 -15.49
C GLU A 99 0.84 -15.57 -16.22
N ALA A 100 0.18 -15.85 -17.34
CA ALA A 100 -0.56 -14.83 -18.11
C ALA A 100 -1.73 -14.23 -17.30
N PHE A 101 -2.46 -15.07 -16.56
CA PHE A 101 -3.54 -14.63 -15.65
C PHE A 101 -3.03 -13.66 -14.60
N TRP A 102 -1.98 -14.01 -13.84
CA TRP A 102 -1.45 -13.17 -12.78
C TRP A 102 -0.82 -11.87 -13.31
N LYS A 103 -0.21 -11.92 -14.49
CA LYS A 103 0.24 -10.69 -15.14
C LYS A 103 -0.95 -9.77 -15.44
N GLN A 104 -2.02 -10.30 -16.05
CA GLN A 104 -3.21 -9.51 -16.39
C GLN A 104 -3.94 -9.05 -15.13
N TRP A 105 -4.01 -9.88 -14.06
CA TRP A 105 -4.54 -9.48 -12.76
C TRP A 105 -3.87 -8.19 -12.25
N ARG A 106 -2.54 -8.18 -12.18
CA ARG A 106 -1.78 -7.01 -11.71
C ARG A 106 -1.95 -5.78 -12.60
N GLU A 107 -2.23 -5.96 -13.88
CA GLU A 107 -2.45 -4.87 -14.84
C GLU A 107 -3.88 -4.31 -14.80
N THR A 108 -4.85 -5.05 -14.29
CA THR A 108 -6.27 -4.69 -14.36
C THR A 108 -6.96 -4.53 -13.00
N TYR A 109 -6.40 -5.09 -11.93
CA TYR A 109 -7.02 -5.05 -10.61
C TYR A 109 -7.04 -3.64 -10.01
N ILE A 110 -5.94 -2.89 -10.14
CA ILE A 110 -5.86 -1.47 -9.80
C ILE A 110 -5.43 -0.70 -11.05
N THR A 111 -6.21 0.29 -11.42
CA THR A 111 -6.01 1.14 -12.60
C THR A 111 -6.05 2.62 -12.23
N GLN A 112 -5.75 3.50 -13.20
CA GLN A 112 -5.91 4.94 -13.01
C GLN A 112 -7.34 5.31 -12.60
N ALA A 113 -8.34 4.64 -13.19
CA ALA A 113 -9.74 4.92 -12.88
C ALA A 113 -10.09 4.62 -11.41
N ASP A 114 -9.44 3.60 -10.80
CA ASP A 114 -9.57 3.30 -9.38
C ASP A 114 -9.00 4.41 -8.51
N ILE A 115 -7.83 4.94 -8.86
CA ILE A 115 -7.19 6.04 -8.11
C ILE A 115 -8.00 7.34 -8.25
N ASP A 116 -8.47 7.66 -9.47
CA ASP A 116 -9.38 8.80 -9.71
C ASP A 116 -10.67 8.66 -8.85
N ARG A 117 -11.20 7.44 -8.71
CA ARG A 117 -12.37 7.14 -7.87
C ARG A 117 -12.07 7.29 -6.38
N ILE A 118 -10.95 6.75 -5.90
CA ILE A 118 -10.49 6.87 -4.51
C ILE A 118 -10.40 8.36 -4.12
N ALA A 119 -9.81 9.18 -4.97
CA ALA A 119 -9.74 10.62 -4.75
C ALA A 119 -11.13 11.30 -4.70
N LYS A 120 -12.04 10.93 -5.61
CA LYS A 120 -13.43 11.45 -5.62
C LYS A 120 -14.22 11.06 -4.39
N MET A 121 -14.01 9.85 -3.85
CA MET A 121 -14.60 9.39 -2.59
C MET A 121 -14.13 10.23 -1.40
N GLY A 122 -12.99 10.90 -1.48
CA GLY A 122 -12.44 11.76 -0.43
C GLY A 122 -11.32 11.14 0.38
N PHE A 123 -10.79 10.00 -0.04
CA PHE A 123 -9.51 9.50 0.49
C PHE A 123 -8.37 10.42 0.05
N ASN A 124 -7.31 10.47 0.83
CA ASN A 124 -6.10 11.22 0.52
C ASN A 124 -4.82 10.37 0.55
N SER A 125 -4.96 9.08 0.83
CA SER A 125 -3.83 8.15 0.85
C SER A 125 -4.25 6.73 0.47
N VAL A 126 -3.29 5.96 -0.05
CA VAL A 126 -3.39 4.52 -0.25
C VAL A 126 -2.19 3.83 0.37
N ARG A 127 -2.41 2.67 1.00
CA ARG A 127 -1.35 1.75 1.41
C ARG A 127 -1.29 0.62 0.41
N VAL A 128 -0.10 0.23 0.02
CA VAL A 128 0.15 -0.75 -1.05
C VAL A 128 0.88 -1.95 -0.48
N PRO A 129 0.14 -2.98 -0.06
CA PRO A 129 0.71 -4.26 0.30
C PRO A 129 1.43 -4.89 -0.88
N PHE A 130 2.66 -5.37 -0.67
CA PHE A 130 3.39 -6.07 -1.72
C PHE A 130 4.22 -7.24 -1.17
N HIS A 131 4.39 -8.24 -2.02
CA HIS A 131 5.30 -9.34 -1.78
C HIS A 131 6.73 -8.95 -2.19
N TRP A 132 7.73 -9.26 -1.35
CA TRP A 132 9.14 -8.91 -1.58
C TRP A 132 9.69 -9.32 -2.96
N LYS A 133 9.18 -10.41 -3.55
CA LYS A 133 9.59 -10.91 -4.88
C LYS A 133 9.47 -9.85 -5.97
N PHE A 134 8.51 -8.92 -5.84
CA PHE A 134 8.31 -7.81 -6.79
C PHE A 134 9.43 -6.75 -6.76
N PHE A 135 10.34 -6.82 -5.79
CA PHE A 135 11.46 -5.87 -5.64
C PHE A 135 12.79 -6.61 -5.39
N ALA A 136 12.86 -7.89 -5.76
CA ALA A 136 14.03 -8.73 -5.53
C ALA A 136 15.28 -8.29 -6.34
N THR A 137 15.11 -7.55 -7.44
CA THR A 137 16.18 -7.02 -8.30
C THR A 137 15.90 -5.57 -8.70
N ASP A 138 16.93 -4.86 -9.20
CA ASP A 138 16.79 -3.46 -9.63
C ASP A 138 15.83 -3.27 -10.83
N ASN A 139 15.62 -4.32 -11.62
CA ASN A 139 14.71 -4.33 -12.77
C ASN A 139 13.44 -5.15 -12.49
N ALA A 140 13.09 -5.36 -11.23
CA ALA A 140 11.91 -6.14 -10.86
C ALA A 140 10.62 -5.47 -11.32
N GLU A 141 9.62 -6.28 -11.67
CA GLU A 141 8.35 -5.80 -12.24
C GLU A 141 7.54 -4.89 -11.28
N GLY A 142 7.76 -5.02 -9.98
CA GLY A 142 7.09 -4.20 -8.97
C GLY A 142 7.32 -2.71 -9.17
N PHE A 143 8.52 -2.30 -9.59
CA PHE A 143 8.80 -0.90 -9.90
C PHE A 143 7.89 -0.37 -11.01
N ARG A 144 7.62 -1.16 -12.05
CA ARG A 144 6.72 -0.77 -13.13
C ARG A 144 5.30 -0.48 -12.63
N TYR A 145 4.76 -1.31 -11.74
CA TYR A 145 3.42 -1.12 -11.18
C TYR A 145 3.35 0.10 -10.26
N ILE A 146 4.34 0.25 -9.39
CA ILE A 146 4.36 1.39 -8.45
C ILE A 146 4.68 2.70 -9.19
N ASP A 147 5.53 2.72 -10.22
CA ASP A 147 5.79 3.91 -11.03
C ASP A 147 4.52 4.39 -11.77
N GLN A 148 3.69 3.46 -12.24
CA GLN A 148 2.38 3.79 -12.80
C GLN A 148 1.44 4.36 -11.73
N LEU A 149 1.36 3.73 -10.55
CA LEU A 149 0.59 4.24 -9.43
C LEU A 149 1.03 5.65 -9.01
N VAL A 150 2.34 5.89 -8.94
CA VAL A 150 2.91 7.21 -8.63
C VAL A 150 2.44 8.27 -9.63
N GLN A 151 2.40 7.94 -10.92
CA GLN A 151 1.90 8.88 -11.95
C GLN A 151 0.41 9.21 -11.74
N TRP A 152 -0.42 8.21 -11.46
CA TRP A 152 -1.84 8.39 -11.20
C TRP A 152 -2.09 9.19 -9.91
N ALA A 153 -1.41 8.80 -8.84
CA ALA A 153 -1.55 9.41 -7.52
C ALA A 153 -1.11 10.88 -7.48
N ARG A 154 -0.08 11.26 -8.26
CA ARG A 154 0.34 12.67 -8.40
C ARG A 154 -0.78 13.55 -8.95
N LYS A 155 -1.51 13.06 -9.96
CA LYS A 155 -2.61 13.79 -10.59
C LYS A 155 -3.70 14.17 -9.58
N ASP A 156 -4.01 13.23 -8.69
CA ASP A 156 -5.12 13.35 -7.75
C ASP A 156 -4.67 13.70 -6.32
N HIS A 157 -3.37 13.90 -6.12
CA HIS A 157 -2.77 14.20 -4.82
C HIS A 157 -3.03 13.14 -3.74
N ILE A 158 -3.02 11.87 -4.12
CA ILE A 158 -3.14 10.72 -3.22
C ILE A 158 -1.74 10.30 -2.75
N TYR A 159 -1.50 10.37 -1.46
CA TYR A 159 -0.25 9.88 -0.88
C TYR A 159 -0.16 8.36 -0.91
N ILE A 160 1.04 7.83 -1.13
CA ILE A 160 1.30 6.40 -1.21
C ILE A 160 2.15 5.97 0.00
N VAL A 161 1.70 4.95 0.70
CA VAL A 161 2.50 4.19 1.67
C VAL A 161 2.84 2.84 1.05
N LEU A 162 4.12 2.51 0.93
CA LEU A 162 4.57 1.21 0.45
C LEU A 162 4.74 0.27 1.64
N ASP A 163 4.09 -0.89 1.61
CA ASP A 163 4.05 -1.84 2.71
C ASP A 163 4.63 -3.19 2.31
N LEU A 164 5.68 -3.62 3.03
CA LEU A 164 6.22 -4.97 2.89
C LEU A 164 5.32 -5.98 3.62
N HIS A 165 4.37 -6.52 2.90
CA HIS A 165 3.36 -7.43 3.44
C HIS A 165 3.88 -8.86 3.57
N CYS A 166 4.70 -9.30 2.61
CA CYS A 166 5.37 -10.60 2.64
C CYS A 166 6.88 -10.38 2.57
N ALA A 167 7.59 -10.56 3.68
CA ALA A 167 9.03 -10.43 3.76
C ALA A 167 9.77 -11.74 3.38
N PRO A 168 11.03 -11.67 2.93
CA PRO A 168 11.87 -12.86 2.78
C PRO A 168 11.89 -13.72 4.03
N GLY A 169 11.56 -15.00 3.91
CA GLY A 169 11.52 -15.96 5.02
C GLY A 169 10.28 -15.85 5.91
N GLY A 170 9.39 -14.89 5.66
CA GLY A 170 8.17 -14.67 6.42
C GLY A 170 8.40 -14.08 7.82
N GLN A 171 7.48 -13.23 8.26
CA GLN A 171 7.53 -12.54 9.54
C GLN A 171 6.52 -13.04 10.57
N THR A 172 5.53 -13.85 10.16
CA THR A 172 4.50 -14.36 11.07
C THR A 172 4.58 -15.87 11.28
N GLY A 173 4.99 -16.64 10.29
CA GLY A 173 4.88 -18.10 10.28
C GLY A 173 3.46 -18.57 9.93
N THR A 174 2.62 -17.67 9.42
CA THR A 174 1.27 -17.96 8.96
C THR A 174 1.13 -17.73 7.45
N ASN A 175 -0.09 -17.73 6.95
CA ASN A 175 -0.35 -17.61 5.52
C ASN A 175 -0.30 -16.18 4.97
N ILE A 176 -0.59 -15.18 5.79
CA ILE A 176 -0.74 -13.78 5.32
C ILE A 176 0.55 -13.15 4.79
N ASP A 177 1.70 -13.73 5.08
CA ASP A 177 3.00 -13.24 4.67
C ASP A 177 3.79 -14.24 3.81
N ASP A 178 3.10 -15.21 3.24
CA ASP A 178 3.68 -16.30 2.44
C ASP A 178 4.78 -17.10 3.17
N SER A 179 4.69 -17.17 4.51
CA SER A 179 5.60 -17.97 5.34
C SER A 179 5.44 -19.46 5.06
N GLU A 180 6.54 -20.18 5.10
CA GLU A 180 6.56 -21.65 5.03
C GLU A 180 6.36 -22.30 6.41
N GLY A 181 5.32 -21.89 7.15
CA GLY A 181 4.94 -22.43 8.46
C GLY A 181 5.81 -21.96 9.63
N TYR A 182 6.78 -21.06 9.42
CA TYR A 182 7.65 -20.51 10.45
C TYR A 182 8.21 -19.14 10.06
N PRO A 183 8.36 -18.18 11.01
CA PRO A 183 8.86 -16.84 10.71
C PRO A 183 10.39 -16.81 10.67
N TRP A 184 10.98 -17.32 9.61
CA TRP A 184 12.43 -17.43 9.43
C TRP A 184 13.15 -16.08 9.41
N LEU A 185 12.43 -14.99 9.13
CA LEU A 185 13.00 -13.65 9.14
C LEU A 185 13.76 -13.31 10.42
N TYR A 186 13.34 -13.84 11.58
CA TYR A 186 14.01 -13.52 12.86
C TYR A 186 15.26 -14.36 13.13
N THR A 187 15.47 -15.44 12.42
CA THR A 187 16.57 -16.39 12.68
C THR A 187 17.48 -16.63 11.49
N ASP A 188 17.01 -16.38 10.28
CA ASP A 188 17.80 -16.54 9.06
C ASP A 188 18.44 -15.20 8.65
N THR A 189 19.78 -15.17 8.71
CA THR A 189 20.56 -13.98 8.35
C THR A 189 20.47 -13.62 6.86
N GLU A 190 20.23 -14.60 5.98
CA GLU A 190 20.03 -14.37 4.56
C GLU A 190 18.67 -13.72 4.28
N ALA A 191 17.61 -14.19 4.92
CA ALA A 191 16.30 -13.57 4.85
C ALA A 191 16.35 -12.10 5.32
N GLN A 192 17.04 -11.84 6.43
CA GLN A 192 17.26 -10.48 6.92
C GLN A 192 18.04 -9.61 5.93
N ALA A 193 19.12 -10.15 5.35
CA ALA A 193 19.93 -9.43 4.37
C ALA A 193 19.10 -9.09 3.10
N ARG A 194 18.30 -10.02 2.60
CA ARG A 194 17.39 -9.80 1.47
C ARG A 194 16.36 -8.73 1.79
N THR A 195 15.78 -8.71 3.00
CA THR A 195 14.82 -7.68 3.43
C THR A 195 15.48 -6.29 3.45
N VAL A 196 16.70 -6.19 3.95
CA VAL A 196 17.51 -4.96 3.90
C VAL A 196 17.70 -4.48 2.46
N GLU A 197 18.06 -5.37 1.54
CA GLU A 197 18.27 -5.02 0.14
C GLU A 197 16.99 -4.61 -0.60
N VAL A 198 15.87 -5.27 -0.31
CA VAL A 198 14.56 -4.86 -0.85
C VAL A 198 14.26 -3.41 -0.47
N TRP A 199 14.39 -3.06 0.81
CA TRP A 199 14.14 -1.68 1.24
C TRP A 199 15.16 -0.68 0.72
N ARG A 200 16.44 -1.06 0.62
CA ARG A 200 17.46 -0.18 0.02
C ARG A 200 17.13 0.15 -1.44
N ARG A 201 16.69 -0.84 -2.24
CA ARG A 201 16.29 -0.63 -3.64
C ARG A 201 15.06 0.26 -3.75
N ILE A 202 14.01 -0.02 -2.99
CA ILE A 202 12.77 0.76 -2.99
C ILE A 202 13.08 2.20 -2.59
N ALA A 203 13.76 2.40 -1.48
CA ALA A 203 14.09 3.72 -0.97
C ALA A 203 15.00 4.51 -1.94
N LYS A 204 15.98 3.85 -2.58
CA LYS A 204 16.82 4.48 -3.61
C LYS A 204 16.01 4.92 -4.82
N HIS A 205 15.07 4.08 -5.29
CA HIS A 205 14.25 4.38 -6.46
C HIS A 205 13.31 5.55 -6.21
N TYR A 206 12.68 5.61 -5.04
CA TYR A 206 11.69 6.64 -4.69
C TYR A 206 12.25 7.80 -3.86
N ALA A 207 13.56 7.90 -3.61
CA ALA A 207 14.18 8.89 -2.73
C ALA A 207 13.78 10.36 -3.03
N ASN A 208 13.40 10.66 -4.27
CA ASN A 208 13.00 12.00 -4.73
C ASN A 208 11.51 12.10 -5.08
N GLU A 209 10.69 11.12 -4.71
CA GLU A 209 9.29 11.02 -5.09
C GLU A 209 8.37 11.46 -3.95
N SER A 210 8.02 12.73 -3.92
CA SER A 210 7.28 13.33 -2.79
C SER A 210 5.84 12.87 -2.64
N ILE A 211 5.23 12.18 -3.64
CA ILE A 211 3.89 11.59 -3.50
C ILE A 211 3.94 10.26 -2.72
N VAL A 212 5.07 9.57 -2.70
CA VAL A 212 5.31 8.51 -1.73
C VAL A 212 5.46 9.15 -0.37
N LEU A 213 4.59 8.83 0.57
CA LEU A 213 4.61 9.37 1.93
C LEU A 213 5.69 8.68 2.75
N GLY A 214 5.78 7.36 2.64
CA GLY A 214 6.68 6.59 3.46
C GLY A 214 6.65 5.09 3.21
N TYR A 215 7.43 4.40 4.00
CA TYR A 215 7.71 2.98 3.93
C TYR A 215 7.25 2.28 5.21
N ASP A 216 6.22 1.45 5.11
CA ASP A 216 5.76 0.55 6.15
C ASP A 216 6.62 -0.71 6.09
N LEU A 217 7.59 -0.77 7.02
CA LEU A 217 8.76 -1.62 6.84
C LEU A 217 8.47 -3.11 7.00
N LEU A 218 7.39 -3.48 7.68
CA LEU A 218 7.02 -4.87 7.87
C LEU A 218 5.58 -4.97 8.38
N ASN A 219 4.70 -5.57 7.59
CA ASN A 219 3.30 -5.81 7.96
C ASN A 219 3.19 -6.85 9.09
N GLU A 220 2.41 -6.53 10.11
CA GLU A 220 1.92 -7.48 11.14
C GLU A 220 2.97 -8.45 11.71
N PRO A 221 4.15 -7.98 12.13
CA PRO A 221 5.21 -8.86 12.60
C PRO A 221 4.81 -9.63 13.87
N ILE A 222 5.22 -10.88 13.94
CA ILE A 222 5.09 -11.75 15.12
C ILE A 222 3.63 -11.90 15.59
N PRO A 223 2.96 -13.01 15.32
CA PRO A 223 1.57 -13.22 15.72
C PRO A 223 1.40 -13.35 17.24
N HIS A 224 0.15 -13.41 17.72
CA HIS A 224 -0.18 -13.61 19.13
C HIS A 224 0.20 -15.00 19.68
N PHE A 225 0.81 -15.88 18.88
CA PHE A 225 1.18 -17.23 19.32
C PHE A 225 2.26 -17.17 20.42
N PRO A 226 2.00 -17.73 21.62
CA PRO A 226 2.94 -17.64 22.75
C PRO A 226 4.35 -18.12 22.41
N GLN A 227 4.46 -19.15 21.53
CA GLN A 227 5.73 -19.75 21.13
C GLN A 227 6.61 -18.78 20.32
N LEU A 228 6.02 -17.79 19.64
CA LEU A 228 6.72 -16.84 18.79
C LEU A 228 7.03 -15.51 19.49
N GLN A 229 6.40 -15.22 20.63
CA GLN A 229 6.66 -13.99 21.39
C GLN A 229 8.11 -13.84 21.87
N ARG A 230 8.87 -14.93 21.87
CA ARG A 230 10.32 -14.90 22.12
C ARG A 230 11.08 -14.00 21.15
N TYR A 231 10.54 -13.75 19.96
CA TYR A 231 11.11 -12.87 18.92
C TYR A 231 10.76 -11.39 19.13
N ASN A 232 9.92 -11.03 20.09
CA ASN A 232 9.58 -9.63 20.38
C ASN A 232 10.84 -8.78 20.60
N LYS A 233 11.85 -9.32 21.25
CA LYS A 233 13.12 -8.64 21.51
C LYS A 233 13.97 -8.40 20.25
N ASP A 234 13.70 -9.13 19.17
CA ASP A 234 14.47 -9.09 17.92
C ASP A 234 13.86 -8.12 16.91
N LEU A 235 12.60 -7.68 17.13
CA LEU A 235 11.86 -6.83 16.20
C LEU A 235 12.46 -5.42 16.07
N GLU A 236 12.63 -4.70 17.19
CA GLU A 236 13.23 -3.35 17.14
C GLU A 236 14.66 -3.34 16.60
N PRO A 237 15.56 -4.28 16.96
CA PRO A 237 16.86 -4.42 16.32
C PRO A 237 16.79 -4.64 14.80
N LEU A 238 15.84 -5.43 14.31
CA LEU A 238 15.60 -5.60 12.88
C LEU A 238 15.19 -4.27 12.23
N PHE A 239 14.21 -3.58 12.79
CA PHE A 239 13.79 -2.26 12.29
C PHE A 239 14.94 -1.26 12.25
N LYS A 240 15.81 -1.21 13.26
CA LYS A 240 16.99 -0.34 13.25
C LYS A 240 17.90 -0.61 12.06
N ARG A 241 18.06 -1.88 11.67
CA ARG A 241 18.84 -2.27 10.48
C ARG A 241 18.15 -1.86 9.18
N LEU A 242 16.83 -2.06 9.08
CA LEU A 242 16.04 -1.66 7.90
C LEU A 242 16.06 -0.14 7.73
N VAL A 243 15.81 0.61 8.81
CA VAL A 243 15.86 2.08 8.80
C VAL A 243 17.26 2.58 8.42
N ALA A 244 18.32 1.99 8.95
CA ALA A 244 19.69 2.37 8.57
C ALA A 244 19.92 2.20 7.05
N ALA A 245 19.46 1.09 6.46
CA ALA A 245 19.59 0.85 5.02
C ALA A 245 18.75 1.85 4.18
N VAL A 246 17.53 2.16 4.61
CA VAL A 246 16.72 3.21 3.99
C VAL A 246 17.47 4.54 4.07
N ARG A 247 18.00 4.92 5.23
CA ARG A 247 18.66 6.21 5.47
C ARG A 247 20.02 6.36 4.78
N GLU A 248 20.62 5.28 4.30
CA GLU A 248 21.79 5.36 3.41
C GLU A 248 21.46 6.08 2.10
N VAL A 249 20.27 5.86 1.55
CA VAL A 249 19.85 6.30 0.21
C VAL A 249 18.73 7.34 0.21
N ASP A 250 17.93 7.41 1.29
CA ASP A 250 16.76 8.27 1.41
C ASP A 250 16.70 8.93 2.79
N LYS A 251 16.71 10.26 2.79
CA LYS A 251 16.64 11.10 4.01
C LYS A 251 15.25 11.72 4.23
N ASN A 252 14.32 11.56 3.27
CA ASN A 252 13.11 12.36 3.17
C ASN A 252 11.87 11.64 3.65
N HIS A 253 11.70 10.36 3.28
CA HIS A 253 10.45 9.63 3.51
C HIS A 253 10.28 9.22 4.98
N ILE A 254 9.03 9.15 5.41
CA ILE A 254 8.67 8.60 6.73
C ILE A 254 8.96 7.09 6.72
N VAL A 255 9.61 6.59 7.76
CA VAL A 255 9.65 5.15 8.04
C VAL A 255 8.55 4.82 9.03
N ILE A 256 7.79 3.75 8.75
CA ILE A 256 6.62 3.36 9.52
C ILE A 256 6.93 2.01 10.15
N LEU A 257 6.68 1.90 11.45
CA LEU A 257 7.06 0.74 12.25
C LEU A 257 5.82 0.15 12.93
N GLY A 258 5.53 -1.09 12.62
CA GLY A 258 4.45 -1.86 13.22
C GLY A 258 4.85 -2.57 14.51
N GLY A 259 3.97 -2.64 15.49
CA GLY A 259 4.20 -3.36 16.73
C GLY A 259 4.24 -4.88 16.53
N ALA A 260 4.75 -5.62 17.51
CA ALA A 260 4.61 -7.07 17.49
C ALA A 260 3.13 -7.48 17.70
N GLN A 261 2.84 -8.79 17.59
CA GLN A 261 1.50 -9.38 17.74
C GLN A 261 0.48 -8.72 16.78
N TRP A 262 0.81 -8.82 15.46
CA TRP A 262 -0.02 -8.24 14.39
C TRP A 262 -0.26 -6.74 14.59
N ASP A 263 0.85 -5.98 14.74
CA ASP A 263 0.87 -4.54 14.93
C ASP A 263 0.12 -4.01 16.17
N SER A 264 -0.10 -4.88 17.17
CA SER A 264 -0.85 -4.48 18.36
C SER A 264 0.00 -4.22 19.61
N ASN A 265 1.26 -4.65 19.66
CA ASN A 265 2.09 -4.58 20.86
C ASN A 265 3.24 -3.57 20.71
N PHE A 266 3.06 -2.36 21.22
CA PHE A 266 4.08 -1.30 21.22
C PHE A 266 5.09 -1.40 22.36
N LYS A 267 4.94 -2.37 23.29
CA LYS A 267 5.91 -2.57 24.40
C LYS A 267 7.26 -3.10 23.89
N VAL A 268 7.32 -3.53 22.62
CA VAL A 268 8.56 -3.95 21.94
C VAL A 268 9.45 -2.75 21.59
N PHE A 269 8.93 -1.54 21.60
CA PHE A 269 9.65 -0.33 21.24
C PHE A 269 10.22 0.41 22.45
N GLY A 270 11.47 0.84 22.31
CA GLY A 270 12.10 1.82 23.18
C GLY A 270 11.83 3.26 22.75
N GLN A 271 12.81 4.15 22.97
CA GLN A 271 12.74 5.50 22.44
C GLN A 271 12.85 5.50 20.91
N PRO A 272 12.11 6.38 20.21
CA PRO A 272 12.26 6.54 18.77
C PRO A 272 13.72 6.78 18.38
N PHE A 273 14.17 6.08 17.35
CA PHE A 273 15.57 6.08 16.93
C PHE A 273 15.78 6.72 15.54
N ASP A 274 14.72 7.21 14.92
CA ASP A 274 14.76 8.01 13.70
C ASP A 274 13.95 9.28 13.88
N LYS A 275 14.35 10.37 13.19
CA LYS A 275 13.70 11.68 13.34
C LYS A 275 12.42 11.80 12.53
N ASN A 276 12.22 10.94 11.54
CA ASN A 276 11.08 10.95 10.64
C ASN A 276 10.40 9.58 10.66
N VAL A 277 9.96 9.18 11.86
CA VAL A 277 9.33 7.90 12.14
C VAL A 277 7.87 8.09 12.54
N MET A 278 7.00 7.22 12.07
CA MET A 278 5.61 7.05 12.49
C MET A 278 5.42 5.61 12.95
N TYR A 279 4.50 5.40 13.89
CA TYR A 279 4.18 4.05 14.35
C TYR A 279 2.79 3.64 13.90
N THR A 280 2.66 2.41 13.37
CA THR A 280 1.39 1.87 12.91
C THR A 280 0.88 0.79 13.86
N PHE A 281 -0.45 0.73 13.99
CA PHE A 281 -1.15 -0.34 14.70
C PHE A 281 -2.35 -0.80 13.89
N HIS A 282 -2.74 -2.06 14.07
CA HIS A 282 -3.89 -2.67 13.43
C HIS A 282 -4.95 -3.06 14.47
N LYS A 283 -6.22 -2.85 14.16
CA LYS A 283 -7.35 -3.21 15.04
C LYS A 283 -8.53 -3.73 14.24
N TYR A 284 -8.90 -4.95 14.51
CA TYR A 284 -10.06 -5.61 13.92
C TYR A 284 -10.97 -6.17 15.03
N TRP A 285 -12.27 -6.17 14.81
CA TRP A 285 -13.29 -6.84 15.64
C TRP A 285 -13.23 -6.51 17.14
N THR A 286 -12.79 -5.31 17.49
CA THR A 286 -12.71 -4.82 18.87
C THR A 286 -13.94 -3.99 19.25
N ALA A 287 -14.02 -3.53 20.50
CA ALA A 287 -14.87 -2.39 20.86
C ALA A 287 -14.44 -1.14 20.05
N THR A 288 -15.30 -0.11 20.02
CA THR A 288 -15.06 1.10 19.20
C THR A 288 -14.76 2.33 20.04
N ASP A 289 -14.73 2.19 21.36
CA ASP A 289 -14.40 3.30 22.27
C ASP A 289 -12.88 3.52 22.39
N VAL A 290 -12.50 4.65 22.97
CA VAL A 290 -11.10 5.08 23.05
C VAL A 290 -10.19 4.11 23.81
N SER A 291 -10.75 3.27 24.70
CA SER A 291 -9.93 2.34 25.50
C SER A 291 -9.13 1.36 24.64
N VAL A 292 -9.63 1.01 23.46
CA VAL A 292 -8.96 0.06 22.55
C VAL A 292 -7.75 0.64 21.84
N ILE A 293 -7.59 1.97 21.84
CA ILE A 293 -6.44 2.68 21.28
C ILE A 293 -5.62 3.44 22.32
N GLN A 294 -5.99 3.39 23.61
CA GLN A 294 -5.37 4.20 24.64
C GLN A 294 -3.86 3.97 24.75
N GLU A 295 -3.39 2.72 24.68
CA GLU A 295 -1.96 2.43 24.78
C GLU A 295 -1.13 3.09 23.64
N TYR A 296 -1.71 3.27 22.45
CA TYR A 296 -1.04 3.95 21.33
C TYR A 296 -1.08 5.46 21.51
N LEU A 297 -2.16 6.01 22.07
CA LEU A 297 -2.25 7.42 22.45
C LEU A 297 -1.21 7.76 23.53
N ASP A 298 -1.08 6.92 24.55
CA ASP A 298 -0.07 7.07 25.61
C ASP A 298 1.35 7.01 25.05
N PHE A 299 1.60 6.12 24.08
CA PHE A 299 2.90 6.03 23.40
C PHE A 299 3.19 7.29 22.56
N ARG A 300 2.21 7.75 21.77
CA ARG A 300 2.29 9.01 21.01
C ARG A 300 2.67 10.19 21.90
N ASP A 301 1.93 10.33 22.99
CA ASP A 301 2.07 11.48 23.89
C ASP A 301 3.38 11.42 24.68
N LYS A 302 3.81 10.22 25.09
CA LYS A 302 5.09 10.00 25.79
C LYS A 302 6.30 10.35 24.94
N TYR A 303 6.28 9.97 23.66
CA TYR A 303 7.45 10.10 22.79
C TYR A 303 7.33 11.24 21.78
N HIS A 304 6.19 11.93 21.73
CA HIS A 304 5.89 13.00 20.77
C HIS A 304 6.12 12.54 19.31
N VAL A 305 5.60 11.37 18.95
CA VAL A 305 5.68 10.79 17.60
C VAL A 305 4.29 10.50 17.07
N PRO A 306 4.04 10.59 15.75
CA PRO A 306 2.73 10.25 15.20
C PRO A 306 2.47 8.76 15.29
N ILE A 307 1.18 8.43 15.49
CA ILE A 307 0.63 7.07 15.34
C ILE A 307 -0.40 7.07 14.23
N TRP A 308 -0.60 5.91 13.63
CA TRP A 308 -1.51 5.72 12.50
C TRP A 308 -2.15 4.34 12.56
N LEU A 309 -3.44 4.26 12.23
CA LEU A 309 -4.11 2.97 12.04
C LEU A 309 -3.82 2.51 10.60
N GLY A 310 -2.89 1.57 10.43
CA GLY A 310 -2.48 1.05 9.12
C GLY A 310 -3.50 0.11 8.50
N GLU A 311 -4.21 -0.65 9.35
CA GLU A 311 -5.30 -1.51 8.91
C GLU A 311 -6.43 -1.58 9.94
N SER A 312 -7.64 -1.65 9.41
CA SER A 312 -8.88 -1.97 10.09
C SER A 312 -9.97 -2.24 9.05
N GLY A 313 -11.13 -2.70 9.48
CA GLY A 313 -12.25 -2.95 8.57
C GLY A 313 -12.95 -4.26 8.87
N GLU A 314 -13.35 -4.97 7.79
CA GLU A 314 -13.98 -6.30 7.85
C GLU A 314 -15.15 -6.36 8.84
N ASN A 315 -15.94 -5.28 8.91
CA ASN A 315 -17.03 -5.13 9.88
C ASN A 315 -18.24 -4.43 9.26
N LYS A 316 -19.32 -4.33 10.03
CA LYS A 316 -20.56 -3.63 9.64
C LYS A 316 -20.38 -2.12 9.66
N ASP A 317 -21.18 -1.41 8.87
CA ASP A 317 -21.16 0.03 8.72
C ASP A 317 -21.25 0.79 10.06
N GLU A 318 -22.06 0.31 11.01
CA GLU A 318 -22.21 0.93 12.33
C GLU A 318 -20.92 0.86 13.15
N TRP A 319 -20.21 -0.27 13.08
CA TRP A 319 -18.92 -0.44 13.73
C TRP A 319 -17.86 0.46 13.07
N ILE A 320 -17.81 0.49 11.74
CA ILE A 320 -16.90 1.32 10.95
C ILE A 320 -17.09 2.79 11.32
N ALA A 321 -18.33 3.28 11.34
CA ALA A 321 -18.65 4.66 11.67
C ALA A 321 -18.22 5.03 13.11
N ALA A 322 -18.52 4.17 14.08
CA ALA A 322 -18.16 4.41 15.46
C ALA A 322 -16.63 4.42 15.66
N PHE A 323 -15.93 3.47 15.04
CA PHE A 323 -14.47 3.39 15.19
C PHE A 323 -13.74 4.51 14.45
N THR A 324 -14.16 4.85 13.22
CA THR A 324 -13.64 6.01 12.48
C THR A 324 -13.80 7.30 13.28
N LYS A 325 -14.97 7.50 13.91
CA LYS A 325 -15.20 8.65 14.77
C LYS A 325 -14.22 8.68 15.95
N THR A 326 -14.01 7.55 16.63
CA THR A 326 -13.05 7.46 17.75
C THR A 326 -11.63 7.82 17.31
N LEU A 327 -11.19 7.35 16.15
CA LEU A 327 -9.88 7.68 15.58
C LEU A 327 -9.74 9.18 15.30
N GLU A 328 -10.72 9.77 14.61
CA GLU A 328 -10.68 11.19 14.23
C GLU A 328 -10.81 12.13 15.43
N ASP A 329 -11.66 11.82 16.42
CA ASP A 329 -11.78 12.56 17.67
C ASP A 329 -10.45 12.59 18.45
N ASN A 330 -9.60 11.60 18.27
CA ASN A 330 -8.27 11.49 18.89
C ASN A 330 -7.11 11.86 17.94
N HIS A 331 -7.42 12.47 16.78
CA HIS A 331 -6.44 12.91 15.78
C HIS A 331 -5.54 11.78 15.26
N VAL A 332 -6.09 10.57 15.11
CA VAL A 332 -5.41 9.41 14.55
C VAL A 332 -5.86 9.23 13.10
N GLY A 333 -4.92 9.31 12.16
CA GLY A 333 -5.14 8.96 10.76
C GLY A 333 -5.38 7.46 10.62
N TRP A 334 -6.05 7.06 9.53
CA TRP A 334 -6.48 5.68 9.33
C TRP A 334 -6.36 5.25 7.87
N CYS A 335 -6.25 3.91 7.67
CA CYS A 335 -6.27 3.25 6.38
C CYS A 335 -7.06 1.96 6.50
N PHE A 336 -8.27 1.92 5.93
CA PHE A 336 -9.13 0.76 6.05
C PHE A 336 -8.82 -0.30 4.98
N TRP A 337 -8.98 -1.56 5.35
CA TRP A 337 -8.79 -2.74 4.53
C TRP A 337 -10.11 -3.31 4.03
N PRO A 338 -10.16 -3.78 2.78
CA PRO A 338 -9.38 -3.34 1.61
C PRO A 338 -10.18 -2.34 0.75
N TYR A 339 -9.58 -1.78 -0.30
CA TYR A 339 -10.29 -0.95 -1.29
C TYR A 339 -11.33 -1.74 -2.08
N LYS A 340 -10.94 -2.94 -2.56
CA LYS A 340 -11.74 -3.77 -3.46
C LYS A 340 -11.79 -5.22 -2.97
N LYS A 341 -12.99 -5.83 -2.92
CA LYS A 341 -13.17 -7.21 -2.47
C LYS A 341 -14.32 -7.91 -3.19
N MET A 342 -14.18 -9.21 -3.42
CA MET A 342 -15.22 -10.04 -4.03
C MET A 342 -16.41 -10.19 -3.08
N ASP A 343 -17.66 -10.02 -3.58
CA ASP A 343 -18.92 -10.22 -2.85
C ASP A 343 -18.94 -9.62 -1.44
N ALA A 344 -18.41 -8.40 -1.24
CA ALA A 344 -18.24 -7.81 0.08
C ALA A 344 -19.02 -6.52 0.25
N ASN A 345 -19.47 -6.28 1.50
CA ASN A 345 -20.04 -4.99 1.92
C ASN A 345 -19.05 -4.16 2.74
N SER A 346 -17.94 -4.77 3.19
CA SER A 346 -16.95 -4.17 4.09
C SER A 346 -15.76 -3.57 3.36
N SER A 347 -15.98 -3.07 2.15
CA SER A 347 -14.97 -2.38 1.34
C SER A 347 -15.61 -1.25 0.53
N PRO A 348 -14.88 -0.20 0.14
CA PRO A 348 -15.40 0.87 -0.73
C PRO A 348 -16.00 0.35 -2.05
N VAL A 349 -15.39 -0.71 -2.60
CA VAL A 349 -15.76 -1.28 -3.89
C VAL A 349 -15.87 -2.80 -3.78
N THR A 350 -16.87 -3.36 -4.45
CA THR A 350 -17.05 -4.81 -4.59
C THR A 350 -17.21 -5.21 -6.05
N PHE A 351 -16.92 -6.46 -6.36
CA PHE A 351 -17.22 -7.10 -7.64
C PHE A 351 -17.84 -8.46 -7.42
N ASP A 352 -18.63 -8.91 -8.41
CA ASP A 352 -19.35 -10.18 -8.30
C ASP A 352 -18.39 -11.36 -8.42
N ARG A 353 -18.77 -12.46 -7.77
CA ARG A 353 -18.14 -13.76 -7.94
C ARG A 353 -18.24 -14.21 -9.41
N PRO A 354 -17.17 -14.79 -9.99
CA PRO A 354 -17.21 -15.35 -11.33
C PRO A 354 -18.19 -16.51 -11.44
N GLU A 355 -18.66 -16.77 -12.65
CA GLU A 355 -19.40 -18.00 -12.92
C GLU A 355 -18.55 -19.24 -12.61
N HIS A 356 -19.18 -20.28 -12.07
CA HIS A 356 -18.57 -21.55 -11.64
C HIS A 356 -17.46 -21.45 -10.58
N TRP A 357 -17.32 -20.29 -9.88
CA TRP A 357 -16.31 -20.10 -8.83
C TRP A 357 -16.43 -21.11 -7.69
N ASP A 358 -17.64 -21.57 -7.37
CA ASP A 358 -17.87 -22.56 -6.32
C ASP A 358 -17.17 -23.91 -6.60
N ALA A 359 -16.96 -24.27 -7.85
CA ALA A 359 -16.18 -25.47 -8.21
C ALA A 359 -14.69 -25.27 -7.90
N VAL A 360 -14.17 -24.06 -8.11
CA VAL A 360 -12.80 -23.68 -7.75
C VAL A 360 -12.64 -23.70 -6.22
N VAL A 361 -13.56 -23.06 -5.48
CA VAL A 361 -13.57 -23.05 -4.00
C VAL A 361 -13.63 -24.47 -3.43
N LYS A 362 -14.49 -25.32 -3.97
CA LYS A 362 -14.60 -26.73 -3.54
C LYS A 362 -13.29 -27.49 -3.73
N LEU A 363 -12.62 -27.31 -4.86
CA LEU A 363 -11.31 -27.93 -5.07
C LEU A 363 -10.25 -27.33 -4.16
N ALA A 364 -10.25 -26.00 -3.99
CA ALA A 364 -9.35 -25.27 -3.11
C ALA A 364 -9.38 -25.79 -1.66
N ALA A 365 -10.55 -26.12 -1.15
CA ALA A 365 -10.73 -26.68 0.20
C ALA A 365 -10.19 -28.11 0.37
N MET A 366 -9.86 -28.81 -0.71
CA MET A 366 -9.26 -30.13 -0.66
C MET A 366 -7.74 -30.02 -0.47
N ALA A 367 -7.21 -30.54 0.63
CA ALA A 367 -5.77 -30.54 0.89
C ALA A 367 -4.98 -31.14 -0.30
N PRO A 368 -3.93 -30.45 -0.79
CA PRO A 368 -3.03 -31.01 -1.80
C PRO A 368 -2.26 -32.19 -1.22
N GLY A 369 -1.73 -33.03 -2.08
CA GLY A 369 -0.84 -34.11 -1.68
C GLY A 369 -1.20 -35.46 -2.29
N THR A 370 -0.25 -36.41 -2.24
CA THR A 370 -0.32 -37.70 -2.94
C THR A 370 -1.48 -38.57 -2.45
N GLY A 371 -1.83 -38.53 -1.16
CA GLY A 371 -2.98 -39.28 -0.60
C GLY A 371 -4.34 -38.85 -1.10
N ASN A 372 -4.45 -37.65 -1.71
CA ASN A 372 -5.68 -37.06 -2.22
C ASN A 372 -5.70 -36.88 -3.72
N ALA A 373 -4.65 -37.25 -4.45
CA ALA A 373 -4.47 -36.93 -5.86
C ALA A 373 -5.65 -37.42 -6.73
N GLU A 374 -6.09 -38.67 -6.56
CA GLU A 374 -7.21 -39.24 -7.32
C GLU A 374 -8.52 -38.47 -7.07
N LYS A 375 -8.80 -38.14 -5.79
CA LYS A 375 -10.00 -37.38 -5.41
C LYS A 375 -9.98 -35.98 -5.96
N ARG A 376 -8.81 -35.30 -5.91
CA ARG A 376 -8.65 -33.95 -6.48
C ARG A 376 -8.85 -33.97 -7.99
N ILE A 377 -8.24 -34.92 -8.70
CA ILE A 377 -8.40 -35.07 -10.14
C ILE A 377 -9.87 -35.30 -10.51
N ALA A 378 -10.58 -36.13 -9.74
CA ALA A 378 -12.01 -36.41 -9.96
C ALA A 378 -12.94 -35.21 -9.65
N ALA A 379 -12.56 -34.34 -8.70
CA ALA A 379 -13.33 -33.16 -8.29
C ALA A 379 -12.99 -31.91 -9.13
N ARG A 380 -11.93 -31.96 -9.91
CA ARG A 380 -11.43 -30.85 -10.69
C ARG A 380 -12.40 -30.47 -11.82
N PRO A 381 -12.72 -29.16 -12.02
CA PRO A 381 -13.39 -28.73 -13.25
C PRO A 381 -12.54 -29.05 -14.48
N SER A 382 -13.16 -29.19 -15.65
CA SER A 382 -12.38 -29.34 -16.88
C SER A 382 -11.42 -28.17 -17.11
N PRO A 383 -10.31 -28.34 -17.82
CA PRO A 383 -9.40 -27.23 -18.12
C PRO A 383 -10.09 -26.04 -18.80
N GLU A 384 -11.08 -26.32 -19.66
CA GLU A 384 -11.88 -25.33 -20.38
C GLU A 384 -12.80 -24.55 -19.44
N GLU A 385 -13.48 -25.23 -18.53
CA GLU A 385 -14.34 -24.58 -17.49
C GLU A 385 -13.48 -23.75 -16.53
N ALA A 386 -12.37 -24.30 -16.05
CA ALA A 386 -11.45 -23.57 -15.20
C ALA A 386 -10.93 -22.29 -15.90
N GLN A 387 -10.51 -22.39 -17.14
CA GLN A 387 -10.05 -21.24 -17.92
C GLN A 387 -11.16 -20.18 -18.05
N ALA A 388 -12.37 -20.59 -18.44
CA ALA A 388 -13.50 -19.67 -18.56
C ALA A 388 -13.81 -18.95 -17.24
N THR A 389 -13.72 -19.65 -16.11
CA THR A 389 -13.91 -19.08 -14.76
C THR A 389 -12.84 -18.00 -14.43
N PHE A 390 -11.57 -18.27 -14.72
CA PHE A 390 -10.51 -17.28 -14.49
C PHE A 390 -10.57 -16.10 -15.47
N ASP A 391 -10.98 -16.35 -16.74
CA ASP A 391 -11.24 -15.28 -17.71
C ASP A 391 -12.42 -14.39 -17.28
N ASP A 392 -13.45 -14.98 -16.66
CA ASP A 392 -14.57 -14.22 -16.10
C ASP A 392 -14.14 -13.43 -14.84
N LEU A 393 -13.30 -14.01 -13.99
CA LEU A 393 -12.72 -13.28 -12.86
C LEU A 393 -11.98 -12.01 -13.32
N LEU A 394 -11.17 -12.11 -14.37
CA LEU A 394 -10.47 -10.96 -14.96
C LEU A 394 -11.43 -9.90 -15.52
N LYS A 395 -12.63 -10.28 -15.96
CA LYS A 395 -13.68 -9.32 -16.38
C LYS A 395 -14.36 -8.67 -15.18
N LYS A 396 -14.68 -9.48 -14.15
CA LYS A 396 -15.36 -9.00 -12.94
C LYS A 396 -14.56 -7.98 -12.14
N VAL A 397 -13.22 -8.10 -12.13
CA VAL A 397 -12.35 -7.15 -11.41
C VAL A 397 -12.09 -5.84 -12.15
N GLN A 398 -12.56 -5.71 -13.39
CA GLN A 398 -12.39 -4.46 -14.15
C GLN A 398 -13.26 -3.35 -13.59
N PHE A 399 -12.75 -2.13 -13.60
CA PHE A 399 -13.42 -0.92 -13.12
C PHE A 399 -14.88 -0.78 -13.57
N SER A 400 -15.20 -1.18 -14.81
CA SER A 400 -16.56 -1.11 -15.37
C SER A 400 -17.54 -2.13 -14.80
N SER A 401 -17.05 -3.18 -14.13
CA SER A 401 -17.85 -4.27 -13.56
C SER A 401 -18.03 -4.16 -12.06
N GLU A 402 -17.43 -3.16 -11.44
CA GLU A 402 -17.45 -2.94 -10.01
C GLU A 402 -18.69 -2.17 -9.54
N ARG A 403 -19.03 -2.37 -8.29
CA ARG A 403 -20.06 -1.60 -7.59
C ARG A 403 -19.47 -0.89 -6.39
N VAL A 404 -19.91 0.34 -6.16
CA VAL A 404 -19.54 1.14 -4.99
C VAL A 404 -20.46 0.81 -3.81
N ASN A 405 -19.89 0.64 -2.62
CA ASN A 405 -20.61 0.45 -1.37
C ASN A 405 -20.83 1.81 -0.68
N ASP A 406 -21.87 2.51 -1.07
CA ASP A 406 -22.20 3.84 -0.52
C ASP A 406 -22.44 3.83 0.99
N GLY A 407 -22.96 2.73 1.55
CA GLY A 407 -23.11 2.54 3.00
C GLY A 407 -21.77 2.62 3.71
N TYR A 408 -20.82 1.84 3.22
CA TYR A 408 -19.46 1.82 3.76
C TYR A 408 -18.74 3.18 3.66
N LEU A 409 -18.89 3.89 2.52
CA LEU A 409 -18.34 5.24 2.37
C LEU A 409 -18.95 6.22 3.38
N ARG A 410 -20.28 6.19 3.57
CA ARG A 410 -20.93 7.01 4.61
C ARG A 410 -20.44 6.67 6.01
N ALA A 411 -20.22 5.40 6.30
CA ALA A 411 -19.68 4.95 7.58
C ALA A 411 -18.26 5.50 7.83
N LEU A 412 -17.44 5.62 6.80
CA LEU A 412 -16.12 6.26 6.86
C LEU A 412 -16.18 7.81 6.90
N GLY A 413 -17.35 8.43 6.82
CA GLY A 413 -17.49 9.89 6.70
C GLY A 413 -17.05 10.43 5.32
N LEU A 414 -17.02 9.57 4.31
CA LEU A 414 -16.61 9.89 2.95
C LEU A 414 -17.82 10.13 2.02
N LYS A 415 -17.55 10.54 0.78
CA LYS A 415 -18.59 10.89 -0.18
C LYS A 415 -19.10 9.65 -0.92
N PRO A 416 -20.40 9.34 -0.86
CA PRO A 416 -21.03 8.41 -1.79
C PRO A 416 -20.82 8.84 -3.25
N GLN A 417 -20.85 7.86 -4.17
CA GLN A 417 -20.59 8.09 -5.59
C GLN A 417 -21.90 8.10 -6.42
#